data_2ebab22cca870d58085ebbc3706625aa
#
_entry.id   2ebab22cca870d58085ebbc3706625aa
#
_cell.length_a   1.000
_cell.length_b   1.000
_cell.length_c   1.000
_cell.angle_alpha   90.00
_cell.angle_beta   90.00
_cell.angle_gamma   90.00
#
_symmetry.space_group_name_H-M   'P 1'
#
loop_
_entity.id
_entity.type
_entity.pdbx_description
1 polymer ?
#
loop_
_entity_poly.entity_id
_entity_poly.type
_entity_poly.pdbx_seq_one_letter_code
_entity_poly.pdbx_strand_id
1 'polypeptide(L)'
;MINLSIIIPHYNSVNTLRRLLHSIPNYNDIEVIVVDDRSDLKFKKELKLLKEKTDLSNLFFFENKSNKKGAGACRNIGLENARGNWILFADADDYFLQGFYQEVKKYFNTEYDVVFFKPTSVDDETGQRTDRHILYADLINNYMIKNDKYSELRLKYEFVVPWSKLINASFIKKNGIKFDNVIASNDVMFSTKVGYFMKKFAASDHIIYCVTRNRGSLTTTLSQEIFESRLNVFIDYYTFLKNHLNEAEFKLLGLNAWGQLVESIKFGFIPFFTAFIKLRKNRIPFFELKVLNPFWIIKRAINVIKKHNKLKKYYK
;
A
#
# COMPACT_ATOMS: atom_id res chain seq x y z
N MET A 1 10.83 24.85 9.57
CA MET A 1 11.27 23.43 9.61
C MET A 1 10.17 22.58 8.97
N ILE A 2 10.49 21.67 8.11
CA ILE A 2 9.51 20.78 7.48
C ILE A 2 9.21 19.60 8.44
N ASN A 3 7.95 19.41 8.78
CA ASN A 3 7.51 18.30 9.61
C ASN A 3 7.01 17.12 8.77
N LEU A 4 6.36 17.38 7.64
CA LEU A 4 5.72 16.39 6.81
C LEU A 4 6.18 16.47 5.35
N SER A 5 6.68 15.35 4.81
CA SER A 5 6.90 15.17 3.37
C SER A 5 5.83 14.24 2.80
N ILE A 6 5.11 14.72 1.79
CA ILE A 6 4.13 13.91 1.04
C ILE A 6 4.78 13.53 -0.29
N ILE A 7 4.96 12.22 -0.52
CA ILE A 7 5.65 11.68 -1.69
C ILE A 7 4.63 11.07 -2.65
N ILE A 8 4.64 11.53 -3.91
CA ILE A 8 3.64 11.20 -4.93
C ILE A 8 4.36 10.70 -6.19
N PRO A 9 4.30 9.41 -6.52
CA PRO A 9 4.70 8.91 -7.84
C PRO A 9 3.66 9.35 -8.88
N HIS A 10 4.11 9.81 -10.04
CA HIS A 10 3.24 10.29 -11.12
C HIS A 10 3.63 9.66 -12.46
N TYR A 11 2.62 9.27 -13.25
CA TYR A 11 2.77 8.87 -14.64
C TYR A 11 1.48 9.17 -15.41
N ASN A 12 1.53 10.05 -16.42
CA ASN A 12 0.43 10.40 -17.34
C ASN A 12 -0.93 10.72 -16.70
N SER A 13 -0.98 11.22 -15.46
CA SER A 13 -2.21 11.37 -14.66
C SER A 13 -2.40 12.78 -14.06
N VAL A 14 -2.18 13.83 -14.89
CA VAL A 14 -2.16 15.23 -14.42
C VAL A 14 -3.47 15.70 -13.81
N ASN A 15 -4.63 15.26 -14.32
CA ASN A 15 -5.94 15.70 -13.82
C ASN A 15 -6.22 15.17 -12.40
N THR A 16 -5.92 13.90 -12.17
CA THR A 16 -6.07 13.29 -10.84
C THR A 16 -5.03 13.83 -9.87
N LEU A 17 -3.77 14.03 -10.33
CA LEU A 17 -2.74 14.69 -9.53
C LEU A 17 -3.20 16.09 -9.09
N ARG A 18 -3.85 16.87 -9.96
CA ARG A 18 -4.40 18.19 -9.59
C ARG A 18 -5.39 18.06 -8.43
N ARG A 19 -6.31 17.09 -8.46
CA ARG A 19 -7.24 16.81 -7.37
C ARG A 19 -6.51 16.49 -6.07
N LEU A 20 -5.50 15.63 -6.13
CA LEU A 20 -4.69 15.29 -4.97
C LEU A 20 -4.00 16.54 -4.39
N LEU A 21 -3.34 17.36 -5.22
CA LEU A 21 -2.66 18.56 -4.76
C LEU A 21 -3.65 19.58 -4.11
N HIS A 22 -4.85 19.74 -4.65
CA HIS A 22 -5.90 20.58 -4.04
C HIS A 22 -6.40 20.05 -2.69
N SER A 23 -6.24 18.76 -2.41
CA SER A 23 -6.62 18.16 -1.11
C SER A 23 -5.58 18.41 -0.01
N ILE A 24 -4.41 18.94 -0.36
CA ILE A 24 -3.30 19.18 0.55
C ILE A 24 -3.33 20.67 0.97
N PRO A 25 -3.41 21.00 2.26
CA PRO A 25 -3.40 22.40 2.70
C PRO A 25 -2.00 23.01 2.53
N ASN A 26 -1.97 24.32 2.19
CA ASN A 26 -0.73 25.06 2.04
C ASN A 26 -0.21 25.52 3.41
N TYR A 27 0.49 24.65 4.13
CA TYR A 27 1.19 24.96 5.36
C TYR A 27 2.70 24.96 5.16
N ASN A 28 3.41 25.86 5.82
CA ASN A 28 4.87 26.02 5.68
C ASN A 28 5.69 24.83 6.16
N ASP A 29 5.11 23.94 6.94
CA ASP A 29 5.75 22.75 7.48
C ASP A 29 5.39 21.46 6.71
N ILE A 30 4.66 21.58 5.59
CA ILE A 30 4.42 20.52 4.63
C ILE A 30 5.28 20.75 3.39
N GLU A 31 5.95 19.73 2.90
CA GLU A 31 6.47 19.68 1.53
C GLU A 31 5.80 18.56 0.74
N VAL A 32 5.59 18.84 -0.54
CA VAL A 32 5.02 17.87 -1.49
C VAL A 32 6.06 17.57 -2.57
N ILE A 33 6.37 16.30 -2.74
CA ILE A 33 7.38 15.80 -3.68
C ILE A 33 6.70 14.93 -4.71
N VAL A 34 6.52 15.48 -5.91
CA VAL A 34 5.99 14.74 -7.07
C VAL A 34 7.16 14.22 -7.88
N VAL A 35 7.19 12.91 -8.13
CA VAL A 35 8.23 12.28 -8.96
C VAL A 35 7.60 11.70 -10.21
N ASP A 36 7.90 12.32 -11.36
CA ASP A 36 7.40 11.91 -12.67
C ASP A 36 8.18 10.70 -13.23
N ASP A 37 7.46 9.63 -13.54
CA ASP A 37 8.03 8.39 -14.10
C ASP A 37 8.19 8.44 -15.63
N ARG A 38 8.72 9.53 -16.15
CA ARG A 38 8.92 9.74 -17.60
C ARG A 38 7.60 9.74 -18.36
N SER A 39 6.67 10.57 -17.94
CA SER A 39 5.42 10.84 -18.64
C SER A 39 5.66 11.32 -20.09
N ASP A 40 4.68 11.08 -20.95
CA ASP A 40 4.72 11.52 -22.35
C ASP A 40 4.77 13.06 -22.43
N LEU A 41 5.30 13.57 -23.55
CA LEU A 41 5.53 15.01 -23.75
C LEU A 41 4.27 15.88 -23.52
N LYS A 42 3.10 15.37 -23.90
CA LYS A 42 1.82 16.05 -23.64
C LYS A 42 1.63 16.30 -22.15
N PHE A 43 1.76 15.25 -21.34
CA PHE A 43 1.56 15.33 -19.88
C PHE A 43 2.67 16.12 -19.18
N LYS A 44 3.91 16.08 -19.68
CA LYS A 44 4.99 16.94 -19.17
C LYS A 44 4.69 18.43 -19.33
N LYS A 45 4.08 18.85 -20.43
CA LYS A 45 3.63 20.24 -20.64
C LYS A 45 2.50 20.60 -19.64
N GLU A 46 1.54 19.71 -19.45
CA GLU A 46 0.45 19.90 -18.49
C GLU A 46 0.95 19.96 -17.03
N LEU A 47 1.94 19.13 -16.67
CA LEU A 47 2.61 19.17 -15.36
C LEU A 47 3.29 20.51 -15.10
N LYS A 48 3.96 21.08 -16.10
CA LYS A 48 4.58 22.42 -15.98
C LYS A 48 3.54 23.49 -15.68
N LEU A 49 2.41 23.46 -16.41
CA LEU A 49 1.30 24.39 -16.18
C LEU A 49 0.65 24.18 -14.81
N LEU A 50 0.53 22.94 -14.35
CA LEU A 50 0.01 22.62 -13.03
C LEU A 50 0.91 23.20 -11.93
N LYS A 51 2.23 23.06 -12.07
CA LYS A 51 3.22 23.64 -11.15
C LYS A 51 3.07 25.18 -11.03
N GLU A 52 2.88 25.87 -12.15
CA GLU A 52 2.75 27.33 -12.20
C GLU A 52 1.42 27.82 -11.58
N LYS A 53 0.38 26.99 -11.56
CA LYS A 53 -0.97 27.32 -11.08
C LYS A 53 -1.29 26.83 -9.68
N THR A 54 -0.37 26.13 -9.03
CA THR A 54 -0.59 25.54 -7.70
C THR A 54 -0.08 26.49 -6.62
N ASP A 55 -0.92 26.76 -5.62
CA ASP A 55 -0.61 27.67 -4.50
C ASP A 55 0.25 27.03 -3.40
N LEU A 56 0.68 25.76 -3.56
CA LEU A 56 1.51 25.07 -2.57
C LEU A 56 2.94 25.63 -2.55
N SER A 57 3.33 26.25 -1.44
CA SER A 57 4.62 26.95 -1.28
C SER A 57 5.84 26.00 -1.39
N ASN A 58 5.70 24.77 -0.92
CA ASN A 58 6.77 23.77 -0.86
C ASN A 58 6.47 22.58 -1.79
N LEU A 59 6.14 22.85 -3.07
CA LEU A 59 5.91 21.82 -4.08
C LEU A 59 7.14 21.63 -4.97
N PHE A 60 7.66 20.41 -4.97
CA PHE A 60 8.85 20.02 -5.73
C PHE A 60 8.50 18.94 -6.75
N PHE A 61 9.03 19.12 -7.97
CA PHE A 61 8.90 18.14 -9.04
C PHE A 61 10.27 17.55 -9.38
N PHE A 62 10.35 16.23 -9.37
CA PHE A 62 11.52 15.47 -9.83
C PHE A 62 11.13 14.58 -11.00
N GLU A 63 12.10 14.20 -11.83
CA GLU A 63 11.93 13.22 -12.89
C GLU A 63 12.71 11.95 -12.55
N ASN A 64 12.11 10.80 -12.77
CA ASN A 64 12.80 9.53 -12.66
C ASN A 64 13.77 9.35 -13.85
N LYS A 65 15.04 9.70 -13.65
CA LYS A 65 16.12 9.55 -14.61
C LYS A 65 16.85 8.19 -14.50
N SER A 66 16.45 7.34 -13.56
CA SER A 66 17.05 6.02 -13.39
C SER A 66 16.70 5.08 -14.55
N ASN A 67 17.42 4.00 -14.71
CA ASN A 67 17.10 2.96 -15.69
C ASN A 67 15.90 2.09 -15.27
N LYS A 68 15.32 2.30 -14.08
CA LYS A 68 14.21 1.56 -13.52
C LYS A 68 12.92 2.40 -13.58
N LYS A 69 11.86 1.84 -14.13
CA LYS A 69 10.54 2.47 -14.25
C LYS A 69 9.60 1.94 -13.16
N GLY A 70 8.61 2.76 -12.77
CA GLY A 70 7.55 2.36 -11.86
C GLY A 70 7.48 3.17 -10.56
N ALA A 71 6.33 3.07 -9.88
CA ALA A 71 6.04 3.84 -8.68
C ALA A 71 7.04 3.59 -7.54
N GLY A 72 7.63 2.39 -7.43
CA GLY A 72 8.65 2.07 -6.43
C GLY A 72 9.91 2.92 -6.61
N ALA A 73 10.42 3.04 -7.86
CA ALA A 73 11.57 3.89 -8.17
C ALA A 73 11.29 5.36 -7.85
N CYS A 74 10.09 5.86 -8.23
CA CYS A 74 9.67 7.23 -7.93
C CYS A 74 9.58 7.49 -6.42
N ARG A 75 8.99 6.57 -5.65
CA ARG A 75 8.92 6.70 -4.18
C ARG A 75 10.31 6.71 -3.54
N ASN A 76 11.26 5.92 -4.05
CA ASN A 76 12.65 5.95 -3.57
C ASN A 76 13.33 7.29 -3.85
N ILE A 77 13.15 7.87 -5.05
CA ILE A 77 13.65 9.22 -5.36
C ILE A 77 13.00 10.25 -4.42
N GLY A 78 11.71 10.13 -4.15
CA GLY A 78 11.00 10.98 -3.19
C GLY A 78 11.59 10.87 -1.78
N LEU A 79 11.87 9.66 -1.29
CA LEU A 79 12.52 9.43 0.02
C LEU A 79 13.92 10.04 0.12
N GLU A 80 14.70 10.00 -0.96
CA GLU A 80 16.05 10.58 -1.01
C GLU A 80 16.04 12.12 -0.97
N ASN A 81 14.93 12.75 -1.39
CA ASN A 81 14.77 14.21 -1.43
C ASN A 81 13.89 14.75 -0.29
N ALA A 82 13.27 13.89 0.51
CA ALA A 82 12.42 14.28 1.62
C ALA A 82 13.22 14.87 2.77
N ARG A 83 12.72 16.02 3.31
CA ARG A 83 13.31 16.78 4.42
C ARG A 83 12.44 16.78 5.68
N GLY A 84 11.20 16.31 5.57
CA GLY A 84 10.27 16.21 6.68
C GLY A 84 10.65 15.14 7.68
N ASN A 85 10.31 15.38 8.95
CA ASN A 85 10.48 14.39 10.01
C ASN A 85 9.58 13.17 9.82
N TRP A 86 8.45 13.36 9.13
CA TRP A 86 7.44 12.36 8.85
C TRP A 86 7.15 12.26 7.36
N ILE A 87 6.84 11.04 6.91
CA ILE A 87 6.54 10.72 5.52
C ILE A 87 5.11 10.21 5.39
N LEU A 88 4.37 10.74 4.43
CA LEU A 88 3.15 10.16 3.88
C LEU A 88 3.37 9.85 2.41
N PHE A 89 2.88 8.70 1.96
CA PHE A 89 2.78 8.38 0.54
C PHE A 89 1.35 8.59 0.06
N ALA A 90 1.21 9.09 -1.15
CA ALA A 90 -0.08 9.18 -1.84
C ALA A 90 0.09 8.78 -3.31
N ASP A 91 -0.89 8.07 -3.86
CA ASP A 91 -0.91 7.76 -5.29
C ASP A 91 -1.60 8.91 -6.04
N ALA A 92 -1.11 9.25 -7.24
CA ALA A 92 -1.53 10.44 -8.00
C ALA A 92 -3.02 10.44 -8.39
N ASP A 93 -3.69 9.30 -8.31
CA ASP A 93 -5.12 9.15 -8.59
C ASP A 93 -6.03 9.22 -7.35
N ASP A 94 -5.47 9.31 -6.16
CA ASP A 94 -6.19 9.35 -4.87
C ASP A 94 -6.31 10.78 -4.32
N TYR A 95 -6.76 10.96 -3.07
CA TYR A 95 -6.77 12.26 -2.39
C TYR A 95 -6.87 12.15 -0.86
N PHE A 96 -6.42 13.20 -0.15
CA PHE A 96 -6.59 13.32 1.29
C PHE A 96 -7.97 13.87 1.64
N LEU A 97 -8.51 13.44 2.78
CA LEU A 97 -9.76 13.98 3.29
C LEU A 97 -9.51 15.30 4.04
N GLN A 98 -10.54 16.15 4.07
CA GLN A 98 -10.49 17.38 4.84
C GLN A 98 -10.12 17.10 6.30
N GLY A 99 -9.20 17.87 6.85
CA GLY A 99 -8.75 17.71 8.23
C GLY A 99 -7.65 16.66 8.43
N PHE A 100 -7.16 15.99 7.38
CA PHE A 100 -6.11 14.97 7.53
C PHE A 100 -4.86 15.51 8.24
N TYR A 101 -4.47 16.75 7.92
CA TYR A 101 -3.28 17.37 8.51
C TYR A 101 -3.40 17.52 10.02
N GLN A 102 -4.56 17.94 10.53
CA GLN A 102 -4.81 18.08 11.97
C GLN A 102 -4.66 16.74 12.68
N GLU A 103 -5.07 15.66 12.03
CA GLU A 103 -4.96 14.30 12.58
C GLU A 103 -3.51 13.82 12.61
N VAL A 104 -2.75 13.99 11.52
CA VAL A 104 -1.35 13.54 11.48
C VAL A 104 -0.44 14.41 12.37
N LYS A 105 -0.73 15.71 12.49
CA LYS A 105 0.03 16.65 13.32
C LYS A 105 0.07 16.26 14.80
N LYS A 106 -0.94 15.55 15.31
CA LYS A 106 -0.98 15.03 16.69
C LYS A 106 0.21 14.14 17.02
N TYR A 107 0.84 13.55 16.00
CA TYR A 107 1.93 12.58 16.14
C TYR A 107 3.33 13.16 15.87
N PHE A 108 3.46 14.42 15.44
CA PHE A 108 4.76 14.99 15.04
C PHE A 108 5.80 15.01 16.18
N ASN A 109 5.36 15.15 17.41
CA ASN A 109 6.23 15.18 18.60
C ASN A 109 6.17 13.86 19.38
N THR A 110 5.83 12.75 18.75
CA THR A 110 5.78 11.43 19.38
C THR A 110 6.99 10.59 18.99
N GLU A 111 7.24 9.52 19.75
CA GLU A 111 8.33 8.57 19.48
C GLU A 111 7.87 7.36 18.64
N TYR A 112 6.73 7.47 17.96
CA TYR A 112 6.27 6.38 17.10
C TYR A 112 7.14 6.27 15.84
N ASP A 113 7.41 5.04 15.43
CA ASP A 113 8.01 4.73 14.13
C ASP A 113 6.97 4.85 13.01
N VAL A 114 5.74 4.39 13.30
CA VAL A 114 4.63 4.34 12.34
C VAL A 114 3.30 4.61 13.03
N VAL A 115 2.42 5.37 12.35
CA VAL A 115 1.02 5.51 12.75
C VAL A 115 0.13 5.09 11.59
N PHE A 116 -0.76 4.15 11.82
CA PHE A 116 -1.73 3.67 10.84
C PHE A 116 -3.05 4.44 10.95
N PHE A 117 -3.60 4.86 9.82
CA PHE A 117 -4.89 5.54 9.74
C PHE A 117 -5.86 4.77 8.86
N LYS A 118 -7.17 4.87 9.17
CA LYS A 118 -8.18 4.24 8.31
C LYS A 118 -8.23 4.93 6.95
N PRO A 119 -8.29 4.16 5.87
CA PRO A 119 -8.67 4.68 4.56
C PRO A 119 -10.17 4.60 4.33
N THR A 120 -10.64 5.33 3.29
CA THR A 120 -11.91 5.08 2.60
C THR A 120 -11.67 4.84 1.11
N SER A 121 -12.70 4.54 0.35
CA SER A 121 -12.56 4.43 -1.11
C SER A 121 -13.86 4.76 -1.84
N VAL A 122 -13.70 5.35 -3.04
CA VAL A 122 -14.79 5.71 -3.94
C VAL A 122 -14.47 5.29 -5.38
N ASP A 123 -15.50 5.15 -6.18
CA ASP A 123 -15.37 5.05 -7.63
C ASP A 123 -15.17 6.45 -8.20
N ASP A 124 -14.17 6.63 -9.07
CA ASP A 124 -13.76 7.94 -9.57
C ASP A 124 -14.80 8.59 -10.49
N GLU A 125 -15.57 7.79 -11.23
CA GLU A 125 -16.61 8.28 -12.15
C GLU A 125 -17.91 8.63 -11.42
N THR A 126 -18.33 7.78 -10.47
CA THR A 126 -19.64 7.88 -9.83
C THR A 126 -19.63 8.53 -8.46
N GLY A 127 -18.47 8.63 -7.82
CA GLY A 127 -18.32 9.07 -6.43
C GLY A 127 -18.90 8.09 -5.39
N GLN A 128 -19.42 6.94 -5.82
CA GLN A 128 -19.99 5.95 -4.91
C GLN A 128 -18.90 5.23 -4.13
N ARG A 129 -19.21 4.85 -2.90
CA ARG A 129 -18.26 4.09 -2.07
C ARG A 129 -17.93 2.73 -2.69
N THR A 130 -16.64 2.37 -2.65
CA THR A 130 -16.15 1.05 -3.09
C THR A 130 -15.59 0.23 -1.92
N ASP A 131 -15.11 -0.98 -2.20
CA ASP A 131 -14.61 -1.94 -1.21
C ASP A 131 -13.08 -1.94 -1.04
N ARG A 132 -12.34 -1.13 -1.81
CA ARG A 132 -10.86 -1.14 -1.81
C ARG A 132 -10.22 -0.86 -0.45
N HIS A 133 -10.89 -0.09 0.39
CA HIS A 133 -10.41 0.28 1.73
C HIS A 133 -10.70 -0.77 2.81
N ILE A 134 -11.67 -1.68 2.59
CA ILE A 134 -12.27 -2.50 3.66
C ILE A 134 -11.24 -3.37 4.36
N LEU A 135 -10.35 -4.02 3.62
CA LEU A 135 -9.31 -4.86 4.21
C LEU A 135 -8.49 -4.06 5.24
N TYR A 136 -8.01 -2.90 4.84
CA TYR A 136 -7.11 -2.06 5.65
C TYR A 136 -7.82 -1.42 6.84
N ALA A 137 -9.05 -0.97 6.64
CA ALA A 137 -9.88 -0.47 7.73
C ALA A 137 -10.22 -1.57 8.75
N ASP A 138 -10.49 -2.80 8.29
CA ASP A 138 -10.74 -3.96 9.16
C ASP A 138 -9.48 -4.38 9.94
N LEU A 139 -8.27 -4.26 9.36
CA LEU A 139 -7.00 -4.52 10.06
C LEU A 139 -6.83 -3.57 11.25
N ILE A 140 -7.05 -2.27 11.03
CA ILE A 140 -6.98 -1.25 12.08
C ILE A 140 -8.06 -1.49 13.14
N ASN A 141 -9.32 -1.70 12.74
CA ASN A 141 -10.42 -1.96 13.67
C ASN A 141 -10.14 -3.18 14.55
N ASN A 142 -9.68 -4.28 13.94
CA ASN A 142 -9.38 -5.51 14.68
C ASN A 142 -8.25 -5.30 15.68
N TYR A 143 -7.21 -4.57 15.32
CA TYR A 143 -6.12 -4.24 16.23
C TYR A 143 -6.61 -3.37 17.40
N MET A 144 -7.35 -2.30 17.13
CA MET A 144 -7.85 -1.38 18.18
C MET A 144 -8.83 -2.06 19.13
N ILE A 145 -9.65 -3.00 18.65
CA ILE A 145 -10.66 -3.68 19.49
C ILE A 145 -10.05 -4.85 20.27
N LYS A 146 -9.23 -5.68 19.63
CA LYS A 146 -8.73 -6.92 20.23
C LYS A 146 -7.43 -6.72 20.98
N ASN A 147 -6.55 -5.88 20.44
CA ASN A 147 -5.21 -5.60 20.96
C ASN A 147 -4.44 -6.89 21.34
N ASP A 148 -4.63 -7.95 20.55
CA ASP A 148 -3.96 -9.24 20.70
C ASP A 148 -2.81 -9.40 19.69
N LYS A 149 -1.94 -10.37 19.94
CA LYS A 149 -0.77 -10.63 19.07
C LYS A 149 -1.16 -10.95 17.63
N TYR A 150 -2.27 -11.62 17.43
CA TYR A 150 -2.75 -11.96 16.08
C TYR A 150 -3.17 -10.72 15.28
N SER A 151 -3.95 -9.82 15.90
CA SER A 151 -4.37 -8.57 15.27
C SER A 151 -3.20 -7.63 15.02
N GLU A 152 -2.21 -7.60 15.95
CA GLU A 152 -0.94 -6.87 15.76
C GLU A 152 -0.19 -7.37 14.51
N LEU A 153 0.08 -8.67 14.44
CA LEU A 153 0.82 -9.27 13.31
C LEU A 153 0.12 -9.02 11.97
N ARG A 154 -1.21 -9.12 11.95
CA ARG A 154 -1.98 -8.81 10.77
C ARG A 154 -1.86 -7.35 10.35
N LEU A 155 -1.94 -6.41 11.29
CA LEU A 155 -1.77 -4.98 10.99
C LEU A 155 -0.35 -4.72 10.45
N LYS A 156 0.67 -5.31 11.05
CA LYS A 156 2.08 -5.15 10.65
C LYS A 156 2.37 -5.70 9.26
N TYR A 157 1.81 -6.85 8.90
CA TYR A 157 2.23 -7.59 7.71
C TYR A 157 1.18 -7.70 6.61
N GLU A 158 -0.11 -7.52 6.89
CA GLU A 158 -1.16 -7.51 5.86
C GLU A 158 -1.54 -6.09 5.39
N PHE A 159 -1.12 -5.04 6.11
CA PHE A 159 -1.29 -3.66 5.64
C PHE A 159 -0.14 -3.31 4.68
N VAL A 160 -0.15 -3.92 3.50
CA VAL A 160 0.99 -3.91 2.56
C VAL A 160 1.08 -2.66 1.67
N VAL A 161 0.10 -1.77 1.67
CA VAL A 161 0.10 -0.53 0.89
C VAL A 161 0.86 0.60 1.58
N PRO A 162 1.44 1.58 0.86
CA PRO A 162 2.23 2.65 1.47
C PRO A 162 1.38 3.80 2.02
N TRP A 163 0.19 4.04 1.46
CA TRP A 163 -0.71 5.11 1.88
C TRP A 163 -1.42 4.83 3.22
N SER A 164 -2.00 5.86 3.82
CA SER A 164 -2.62 5.80 5.17
C SER A 164 -1.68 5.35 6.29
N LYS A 165 -0.37 5.55 6.09
CA LYS A 165 0.67 5.35 7.10
C LYS A 165 1.52 6.60 7.22
N LEU A 166 1.55 7.19 8.41
CA LEU A 166 2.50 8.23 8.76
C LEU A 166 3.76 7.54 9.29
N ILE A 167 4.88 7.68 8.59
CA ILE A 167 6.11 6.94 8.90
C ILE A 167 7.21 7.92 9.27
N ASN A 168 7.92 7.67 10.37
CA ASN A 168 9.03 8.50 10.79
C ASN A 168 10.20 8.38 9.78
N ALA A 169 10.69 9.52 9.27
CA ALA A 169 11.73 9.55 8.23
C ALA A 169 13.06 8.97 8.73
N SER A 170 13.44 9.27 9.98
CA SER A 170 14.68 8.75 10.57
C SER A 170 14.63 7.23 10.75
N PHE A 171 13.45 6.68 11.06
CA PHE A 171 13.22 5.24 11.13
C PHE A 171 13.45 4.56 9.78
N ILE A 172 12.90 5.10 8.67
CA ILE A 172 13.13 4.58 7.31
C ILE A 172 14.62 4.60 6.99
N LYS A 173 15.28 5.75 7.21
CA LYS A 173 16.70 5.96 6.91
C LYS A 173 17.60 5.03 7.72
N LYS A 174 17.36 4.93 9.02
CA LYS A 174 18.15 4.08 9.94
C LYS A 174 18.13 2.61 9.54
N ASN A 175 16.99 2.12 9.06
CA ASN A 175 16.82 0.71 8.69
C ASN A 175 17.04 0.44 7.19
N GLY A 176 17.44 1.44 6.41
CA GLY A 176 17.70 1.31 4.98
C GLY A 176 16.51 0.80 4.18
N ILE A 177 15.27 1.17 4.58
CA ILE A 177 14.04 0.64 3.98
C ILE A 177 13.80 1.35 2.64
N LYS A 178 13.69 0.57 1.56
CA LYS A 178 13.44 1.05 0.19
C LYS A 178 12.35 0.22 -0.47
N PHE A 179 11.68 0.83 -1.45
CA PHE A 179 10.75 0.13 -2.34
C PHE A 179 11.51 -0.76 -3.33
N ASP A 180 10.93 -1.91 -3.64
CA ASP A 180 11.49 -2.80 -4.66
C ASP A 180 11.20 -2.26 -6.06
N ASN A 181 12.15 -2.52 -6.98
CA ASN A 181 12.01 -2.14 -8.38
C ASN A 181 11.39 -3.29 -9.17
N VAL A 182 10.11 -3.51 -8.97
CA VAL A 182 9.30 -4.55 -9.62
C VAL A 182 8.11 -3.90 -10.32
N ILE A 183 7.57 -4.59 -11.34
CA ILE A 183 6.47 -4.08 -12.17
C ILE A 183 5.19 -3.91 -11.35
N ALA A 184 4.92 -4.86 -10.44
CA ALA A 184 3.73 -4.84 -9.58
C ALA A 184 4.09 -5.23 -8.15
N SER A 185 3.32 -4.71 -7.17
CA SER A 185 3.49 -5.00 -5.73
C SER A 185 4.83 -4.50 -5.15
N ASN A 186 5.36 -3.40 -5.68
CA ASN A 186 6.61 -2.78 -5.21
C ASN A 186 6.54 -2.29 -3.75
N ASP A 187 5.35 -2.15 -3.21
CA ASP A 187 5.00 -1.69 -1.87
C ASP A 187 4.98 -2.80 -0.81
N VAL A 188 4.83 -4.05 -1.22
CA VAL A 188 4.69 -5.20 -0.30
C VAL A 188 5.93 -5.36 0.56
N MET A 189 7.11 -5.47 -0.03
CA MET A 189 8.36 -5.66 0.74
C MET A 189 8.77 -4.42 1.51
N PHE A 190 8.49 -3.20 1.00
CA PHE A 190 8.65 -1.98 1.76
C PHE A 190 7.80 -2.01 3.05
N SER A 191 6.49 -2.27 2.91
CA SER A 191 5.58 -2.32 4.06
C SER A 191 5.90 -3.47 5.03
N THR A 192 6.36 -4.61 4.51
CA THR A 192 6.79 -5.75 5.32
C THR A 192 8.00 -5.42 6.18
N LYS A 193 9.01 -4.76 5.59
CA LYS A 193 10.20 -4.30 6.33
C LYS A 193 9.83 -3.22 7.34
N VAL A 194 8.95 -2.27 6.99
CA VAL A 194 8.39 -1.31 7.95
C VAL A 194 7.76 -2.03 9.13
N GLY A 195 6.87 -3.02 8.89
CA GLY A 195 6.23 -3.82 9.92
C GLY A 195 7.20 -4.62 10.79
N TYR A 196 8.30 -5.10 10.22
CA TYR A 196 9.31 -5.87 10.93
C TYR A 196 10.18 -4.99 11.84
N PHE A 197 10.70 -3.87 11.32
CA PHE A 197 11.62 -3.03 12.05
C PHE A 197 10.94 -2.08 13.06
N MET A 198 9.64 -1.75 12.88
CA MET A 198 8.97 -0.83 13.79
C MET A 198 8.82 -1.43 15.19
N LYS A 199 9.18 -0.63 16.19
CA LYS A 199 9.08 -0.98 17.61
C LYS A 199 7.92 -0.29 18.30
N LYS A 200 7.74 1.01 18.02
CA LYS A 200 6.67 1.84 18.58
C LYS A 200 5.72 2.23 17.45
N PHE A 201 4.47 1.84 17.53
CA PHE A 201 3.48 2.22 16.53
C PHE A 201 2.11 2.47 17.18
N ALA A 202 1.27 3.19 16.46
CA ALA A 202 -0.11 3.46 16.85
C ALA A 202 -1.06 3.17 15.69
N ALA A 203 -2.33 2.98 15.99
CA ALA A 203 -3.42 2.93 15.04
C ALA A 203 -4.48 3.95 15.42
N SER A 204 -5.02 4.64 14.44
CA SER A 204 -6.05 5.67 14.59
C SER A 204 -7.28 5.28 13.76
N ASP A 205 -8.46 5.53 14.30
CA ASP A 205 -9.73 5.31 13.60
C ASP A 205 -10.12 6.48 12.69
N HIS A 206 -9.35 7.57 12.68
CA HIS A 206 -9.57 8.68 11.78
C HIS A 206 -9.28 8.30 10.33
N ILE A 207 -10.16 8.74 9.44
CA ILE A 207 -10.03 8.51 8.01
C ILE A 207 -9.34 9.72 7.39
N ILE A 208 -8.09 9.52 6.91
CA ILE A 208 -7.29 10.61 6.34
C ILE A 208 -7.15 10.55 4.82
N TYR A 209 -7.44 9.41 4.21
CA TYR A 209 -7.11 9.12 2.81
C TYR A 209 -8.23 8.39 2.09
N CYS A 210 -8.50 8.81 0.86
CA CYS A 210 -9.50 8.20 -0.01
C CYS A 210 -8.83 7.58 -1.24
N VAL A 211 -8.96 6.25 -1.35
CA VAL A 211 -8.49 5.50 -2.51
C VAL A 211 -9.55 5.55 -3.59
N THR A 212 -9.19 5.92 -4.81
CA THR A 212 -10.11 5.92 -5.94
C THR A 212 -10.01 4.63 -6.75
N ARG A 213 -11.13 4.24 -7.34
CA ARG A 213 -11.23 3.11 -8.26
C ARG A 213 -11.36 3.63 -9.67
N ASN A 214 -10.32 3.48 -10.47
CA ASN A 214 -10.31 3.84 -11.89
C ASN A 214 -10.38 2.60 -12.76
N ARG A 215 -11.09 2.66 -13.88
CA ARG A 215 -11.05 1.65 -14.94
C ARG A 215 -9.66 1.67 -15.59
N GLY A 216 -9.02 0.49 -15.71
CA GLY A 216 -7.68 0.37 -16.34
C GLY A 216 -6.49 0.52 -15.38
N SER A 217 -6.72 0.52 -14.06
CA SER A 217 -5.62 0.49 -13.10
C SER A 217 -4.82 -0.84 -13.20
N LEU A 218 -3.53 -0.82 -12.86
CA LEU A 218 -2.67 -2.02 -12.80
C LEU A 218 -3.26 -3.13 -11.92
N THR A 219 -4.11 -2.78 -10.95
CA THR A 219 -4.78 -3.75 -10.08
C THR A 219 -5.88 -4.54 -10.79
N THR A 220 -6.44 -4.02 -11.88
CA THR A 220 -7.50 -4.64 -12.67
C THR A 220 -6.99 -5.22 -14.00
N THR A 221 -5.75 -4.91 -14.40
CA THR A 221 -5.18 -5.42 -15.65
C THR A 221 -4.78 -6.88 -15.50
N LEU A 222 -5.36 -7.74 -16.36
CA LEU A 222 -5.02 -9.16 -16.43
C LEU A 222 -3.81 -9.32 -17.36
N SER A 223 -2.60 -9.50 -16.79
CA SER A 223 -1.36 -9.74 -17.53
C SER A 223 -0.55 -10.83 -16.84
N GLN A 224 -0.02 -11.75 -17.62
CA GLN A 224 0.86 -12.81 -17.12
C GLN A 224 2.11 -12.23 -16.48
N GLU A 225 2.70 -11.19 -17.05
CA GLU A 225 3.89 -10.51 -16.51
C GLU A 225 3.62 -9.88 -15.16
N ILE A 226 2.46 -9.23 -14.99
CA ILE A 226 2.01 -8.68 -13.70
C ILE A 226 1.80 -9.81 -12.67
N PHE A 227 1.20 -10.92 -13.09
CA PHE A 227 1.03 -12.10 -12.23
C PHE A 227 2.38 -12.66 -11.78
N GLU A 228 3.32 -12.85 -12.70
CA GLU A 228 4.66 -13.37 -12.38
C GLU A 228 5.42 -12.45 -11.42
N SER A 229 5.31 -11.13 -11.60
CA SER A 229 5.87 -10.15 -10.67
C SER A 229 5.26 -10.31 -9.28
N ARG A 230 3.94 -10.39 -9.16
CA ARG A 230 3.23 -10.61 -7.88
C ARG A 230 3.60 -11.93 -7.23
N LEU A 231 3.74 -13.00 -8.01
CA LEU A 231 4.15 -14.33 -7.51
C LEU A 231 5.56 -14.28 -6.90
N ASN A 232 6.50 -13.63 -7.58
CA ASN A 232 7.87 -13.49 -7.07
C ASN A 232 7.89 -12.66 -5.77
N VAL A 233 7.19 -11.51 -5.75
CA VAL A 233 7.06 -10.68 -4.54
C VAL A 233 6.40 -11.45 -3.39
N PHE A 234 5.38 -12.27 -3.67
CA PHE A 234 4.78 -13.14 -2.64
C PHE A 234 5.77 -14.16 -2.08
N ILE A 235 6.61 -14.75 -2.93
CA ILE A 235 7.68 -15.67 -2.49
C ILE A 235 8.67 -14.95 -1.59
N ASP A 236 9.11 -13.75 -1.98
CA ASP A 236 10.03 -12.93 -1.18
C ASP A 236 9.41 -12.53 0.17
N TYR A 237 8.15 -12.09 0.16
CA TYR A 237 7.37 -11.78 1.37
C TYR A 237 7.27 -12.98 2.31
N TYR A 238 6.87 -14.14 1.80
CA TYR A 238 6.76 -15.37 2.57
C TYR A 238 8.12 -15.77 3.18
N THR A 239 9.16 -15.77 2.35
CA THR A 239 10.51 -16.17 2.75
C THR A 239 11.09 -15.20 3.79
N PHE A 240 10.89 -13.90 3.61
CA PHE A 240 11.29 -12.89 4.57
C PHE A 240 10.64 -13.15 5.94
N LEU A 241 9.32 -13.28 5.99
CA LEU A 241 8.60 -13.48 7.25
C LEU A 241 8.98 -14.82 7.91
N LYS A 242 9.13 -15.89 7.14
CA LYS A 242 9.56 -17.20 7.65
C LYS A 242 10.93 -17.16 8.30
N ASN A 243 11.85 -16.36 7.76
CA ASN A 243 13.23 -16.31 8.26
C ASN A 243 13.40 -15.31 9.43
N HIS A 244 12.48 -14.37 9.62
CA HIS A 244 12.64 -13.28 10.59
C HIS A 244 11.66 -13.34 11.77
N LEU A 245 10.50 -14.01 11.61
CA LEU A 245 9.56 -14.21 12.72
C LEU A 245 9.87 -15.52 13.44
N ASN A 246 9.54 -15.56 14.74
CA ASN A 246 9.53 -16.83 15.44
C ASN A 246 8.43 -17.75 14.90
N GLU A 247 8.54 -19.05 15.15
CA GLU A 247 7.65 -20.06 14.58
C GLU A 247 6.18 -19.86 14.97
N ALA A 248 5.92 -19.42 16.20
CA ALA A 248 4.56 -19.18 16.68
C ALA A 248 3.92 -17.98 15.96
N GLU A 249 4.62 -16.86 15.83
CA GLU A 249 4.17 -15.67 15.10
C GLU A 249 3.93 -15.98 13.62
N PHE A 250 4.85 -16.70 12.99
CA PHE A 250 4.72 -17.07 11.59
C PHE A 250 3.50 -17.99 11.35
N LYS A 251 3.27 -18.97 12.22
CA LYS A 251 2.09 -19.85 12.15
C LYS A 251 0.77 -19.10 12.34
N LEU A 252 0.76 -18.03 13.17
CA LEU A 252 -0.44 -17.21 13.37
C LEU A 252 -0.88 -16.50 12.09
N LEU A 253 0.04 -16.11 11.20
CA LEU A 253 -0.29 -15.46 9.91
C LEU A 253 -0.99 -16.40 8.93
N GLY A 254 -0.78 -17.71 9.04
CA GLY A 254 -1.46 -18.73 8.21
C GLY A 254 -1.20 -18.57 6.71
N LEU A 255 0.01 -18.13 6.34
CA LEU A 255 0.36 -17.85 4.95
C LEU A 255 0.43 -19.13 4.12
N ASN A 256 -0.21 -19.11 2.95
CA ASN A 256 -0.21 -20.23 2.01
C ASN A 256 -0.33 -19.74 0.57
N ALA A 257 -0.02 -20.60 -0.38
CA ALA A 257 0.07 -20.26 -1.80
C ALA A 257 -1.22 -20.52 -2.60
N TRP A 258 -2.34 -20.85 -1.94
CA TRP A 258 -3.57 -21.19 -2.66
C TRP A 258 -4.05 -20.09 -3.60
N GLY A 259 -4.03 -18.84 -3.13
CA GLY A 259 -4.44 -17.68 -3.94
C GLY A 259 -3.62 -17.54 -5.23
N GLN A 260 -2.30 -17.70 -5.15
CA GLN A 260 -1.38 -17.62 -6.30
C GLN A 260 -1.62 -18.75 -7.30
N LEU A 261 -1.87 -19.97 -6.82
CA LEU A 261 -2.18 -21.11 -7.70
C LEU A 261 -3.51 -20.90 -8.42
N VAL A 262 -4.56 -20.46 -7.73
CA VAL A 262 -5.87 -20.21 -8.35
C VAL A 262 -5.76 -19.07 -9.36
N GLU A 263 -5.00 -18.02 -9.06
CA GLU A 263 -4.79 -16.90 -10.00
C GLU A 263 -4.03 -17.35 -11.25
N SER A 264 -3.04 -18.24 -11.12
CA SER A 264 -2.25 -18.74 -12.25
C SER A 264 -3.05 -19.52 -13.29
N ILE A 265 -4.15 -20.18 -12.90
CA ILE A 265 -5.04 -20.93 -13.81
C ILE A 265 -5.62 -20.03 -14.91
N LYS A 266 -5.82 -18.74 -14.61
CA LYS A 266 -6.36 -17.76 -15.58
C LYS A 266 -5.43 -17.53 -16.78
N PHE A 267 -4.16 -17.89 -16.65
CA PHE A 267 -3.13 -17.71 -17.69
C PHE A 267 -2.78 -19.01 -18.42
N GLY A 268 -3.42 -20.14 -18.07
CA GLY A 268 -3.26 -21.42 -18.72
C GLY A 268 -2.32 -22.40 -17.99
N PHE A 269 -2.07 -23.54 -18.62
CA PHE A 269 -1.35 -24.67 -18.02
C PHE A 269 0.12 -24.34 -17.70
N ILE A 270 0.83 -23.71 -18.64
CA ILE A 270 2.27 -23.43 -18.47
C ILE A 270 2.52 -22.47 -17.28
N PRO A 271 1.85 -21.31 -17.16
CA PRO A 271 1.96 -20.44 -15.97
C PRO A 271 1.57 -21.14 -14.66
N PHE A 272 0.54 -22.01 -14.70
CA PHE A 272 0.15 -22.79 -13.54
C PHE A 272 1.28 -23.74 -13.05
N PHE A 273 1.86 -24.54 -13.95
CA PHE A 273 2.97 -25.42 -13.58
C PHE A 273 4.22 -24.65 -13.16
N THR A 274 4.50 -23.54 -13.81
CA THR A 274 5.61 -22.65 -13.43
C THR A 274 5.42 -22.10 -12.02
N ALA A 275 4.22 -21.61 -11.68
CA ALA A 275 3.87 -21.15 -10.34
C ALA A 275 3.97 -22.30 -9.32
N PHE A 276 3.41 -23.46 -9.63
CA PHE A 276 3.46 -24.63 -8.76
C PHE A 276 4.90 -25.04 -8.43
N ILE A 277 5.77 -25.16 -9.45
CA ILE A 277 7.18 -25.52 -9.27
C ILE A 277 7.93 -24.47 -8.43
N LYS A 278 7.75 -23.16 -8.74
CA LYS A 278 8.37 -22.07 -7.97
C LYS A 278 7.97 -22.10 -6.50
N LEU A 279 6.68 -22.25 -6.21
CA LEU A 279 6.15 -22.28 -4.84
C LEU A 279 6.66 -23.51 -4.07
N ARG A 280 6.69 -24.69 -4.72
CA ARG A 280 7.21 -25.92 -4.13
C ARG A 280 8.72 -25.86 -3.85
N LYS A 281 9.51 -25.29 -4.79
CA LYS A 281 10.94 -25.07 -4.61
C LYS A 281 11.23 -24.20 -3.38
N ASN A 282 10.39 -23.19 -3.11
CA ASN A 282 10.50 -22.32 -1.95
C ASN A 282 9.81 -22.87 -0.69
N ARG A 283 9.35 -24.13 -0.72
CA ARG A 283 8.70 -24.83 0.41
C ARG A 283 7.52 -24.07 1.00
N ILE A 284 6.74 -23.40 0.14
CA ILE A 284 5.53 -22.67 0.53
C ILE A 284 4.35 -23.64 0.52
N PRO A 285 3.61 -23.79 1.63
CA PRO A 285 2.48 -24.71 1.70
C PRO A 285 1.34 -24.20 0.81
N PHE A 286 0.68 -25.11 0.11
CA PHE A 286 -0.48 -24.78 -0.72
C PHE A 286 -1.75 -24.58 0.12
N PHE A 287 -1.85 -25.29 1.24
CA PHE A 287 -2.99 -25.25 2.14
C PHE A 287 -2.54 -25.16 3.59
N GLU A 288 -3.35 -24.53 4.42
CA GLU A 288 -3.21 -24.70 5.86
C GLU A 288 -3.75 -26.10 6.25
N LEU A 289 -3.08 -26.79 7.18
CA LEU A 289 -3.56 -28.07 7.71
C LEU A 289 -4.95 -27.96 8.34
N LYS A 290 -5.35 -26.76 8.78
CA LYS A 290 -6.70 -26.45 9.30
C LYS A 290 -7.82 -26.71 8.28
N VAL A 291 -7.52 -26.72 6.97
CA VAL A 291 -8.49 -27.06 5.91
C VAL A 291 -9.00 -28.50 6.02
N LEU A 292 -8.27 -29.37 6.70
CA LEU A 292 -8.71 -30.75 6.97
C LEU A 292 -9.75 -30.83 8.10
N ASN A 293 -9.98 -29.74 8.84
CA ASN A 293 -10.99 -29.69 9.91
C ASN A 293 -12.34 -29.19 9.36
N PRO A 294 -13.40 -30.01 9.33
CA PRO A 294 -14.70 -29.64 8.79
C PRO A 294 -15.36 -28.47 9.53
N PHE A 295 -15.17 -28.34 10.84
CA PHE A 295 -15.66 -27.18 11.59
C PHE A 295 -14.99 -25.88 11.18
N TRP A 296 -13.71 -25.93 10.85
CA TRP A 296 -12.99 -24.77 10.33
C TRP A 296 -13.50 -24.34 8.95
N ILE A 297 -13.78 -25.32 8.05
CA ILE A 297 -14.37 -25.06 6.72
C ILE A 297 -15.71 -24.35 6.86
N ILE A 298 -16.59 -24.85 7.73
CA ILE A 298 -17.92 -24.27 7.98
C ILE A 298 -17.77 -22.84 8.51
N LYS A 299 -16.91 -22.61 9.51
CA LYS A 299 -16.65 -21.29 10.06
C LYS A 299 -16.10 -20.33 9.00
N ARG A 300 -15.22 -20.79 8.13
CA ARG A 300 -14.67 -20.01 7.02
C ARG A 300 -15.76 -19.67 5.98
N ALA A 301 -16.59 -20.63 5.61
CA ALA A 301 -17.71 -20.41 4.69
C ALA A 301 -18.70 -19.35 5.25
N ILE A 302 -19.06 -19.44 6.51
CA ILE A 302 -19.90 -18.43 7.20
C ILE A 302 -19.24 -17.05 7.14
N ASN A 303 -17.93 -16.96 7.41
CA ASN A 303 -17.20 -15.69 7.34
C ASN A 303 -17.14 -15.12 5.93
N VAL A 304 -16.97 -15.96 4.89
CA VAL A 304 -17.01 -15.55 3.48
C VAL A 304 -18.40 -15.01 3.13
N ILE A 305 -19.47 -15.69 3.54
CA ILE A 305 -20.85 -15.24 3.31
C ILE A 305 -21.12 -13.90 4.01
N LYS A 306 -20.70 -13.76 5.29
CA LYS A 306 -20.81 -12.49 6.02
C LYS A 306 -20.05 -11.36 5.33
N LYS A 307 -18.83 -11.63 4.87
CA LYS A 307 -18.03 -10.67 4.11
C LYS A 307 -18.71 -10.30 2.78
N HIS A 308 -19.21 -11.27 2.03
CA HIS A 308 -19.95 -11.04 0.79
C HIS A 308 -21.20 -10.18 1.01
N ASN A 309 -22.00 -10.47 2.06
CA ASN A 309 -23.17 -9.69 2.40
C ASN A 309 -22.81 -8.24 2.85
N LYS A 310 -21.68 -8.07 3.56
CA LYS A 310 -21.15 -6.74 3.88
C LYS A 310 -20.72 -5.97 2.62
N LEU A 311 -20.19 -6.68 1.62
CA LEU A 311 -19.74 -6.09 0.35
C LEU A 311 -20.90 -5.77 -0.61
N LYS A 312 -22.01 -6.54 -0.59
CA LYS A 312 -23.18 -6.30 -1.47
C LYS A 312 -23.70 -4.87 -1.41
N LYS A 313 -23.58 -4.18 -0.26
CA LYS A 313 -24.00 -2.78 -0.14
C LYS A 313 -23.15 -1.78 -0.91
N TYR A 314 -21.95 -2.19 -1.39
CA TYR A 314 -21.05 -1.36 -2.20
C TYR A 314 -21.19 -1.63 -3.71
N TYR A 315 -22.02 -2.63 -4.11
CA TYR A 315 -22.25 -3.01 -5.49
C TYR A 315 -23.72 -2.80 -5.93
N LYS A 316 -24.53 -2.16 -5.08
CA LYS A 316 -25.85 -1.66 -5.41
C LYS A 316 -25.77 -0.17 -5.74
#